data_133aa202e3995b052e6b6562ded4575e
#
_entry.id   133aa202e3995b052e6b6562ded4575e
#
_cell.length_a   1.000
_cell.length_b   1.000
_cell.length_c   1.000
_cell.angle_alpha   90.00
_cell.angle_beta   90.00
_cell.angle_gamma   90.00
#
_symmetry.space_group_name_H-M   'P 1'
#
loop_
_entity.id
_entity.type
_entity.pdbx_description
1 polymer ?
#
loop_
_entity_poly.entity_id
_entity_poly.type
_entity_poly.pdbx_seq_one_letter_code
_entity_poly.pdbx_strand_id
1 'polypeptide(L)'
;MHMADALLAPAVAATMYAASTVTAGASIVKLNREEKLDHELAAKKLPTMAVMSALVFAGQMINYTIPGTGSSGHICGGMLLTSVLGPWAGFLSMIAVLAIQCLFFADGGLMALGANIWNMAFYGCFVGYFLIYRPIMHSNWFSGKGERAAGRLRIIAASVIGCIVTLQLGALSVVIETSLSGIADIPFGVFCAIMQPIHLTIGLVEGLITAAVLVFIYNSRPEILMDYTPAEGSTDKRSYKTVIAVLAIAAVLVGGVFSLFASSNPDGLEWSLFGNEEAGYSANLGLDEEDYGYASDAAAKAEAVQEKTSFLPDYAFSNDAENPAGTSVSGLVGSAMVAAAAVLICLIGGYFRKHKNKKTA
;
A
#
# COMPACT_ATOMS: atom_id res chain seq x y z
N MET A 1 9.87 -0.05 0.13
CA MET A 1 9.84 1.40 -0.24
C MET A 1 9.52 2.33 0.95
N HIS A 2 9.43 1.84 2.18
CA HIS A 2 9.29 2.71 3.34
C HIS A 2 10.59 3.50 3.54
N MET A 3 10.52 4.82 3.42
CA MET A 3 11.69 5.68 3.63
C MET A 3 11.86 5.94 5.13
N ALA A 4 13.11 5.85 5.60
CA ALA A 4 13.48 6.31 6.93
C ALA A 4 13.62 7.84 6.96
N ASP A 5 13.52 8.43 8.16
CA ASP A 5 13.66 9.87 8.37
C ASP A 5 15.03 10.42 7.93
N ALA A 6 16.07 9.60 8.07
CA ALA A 6 17.42 9.93 7.66
C ALA A 6 17.58 10.19 6.15
N LEU A 7 16.65 9.68 5.30
CA LEU A 7 16.69 9.88 3.85
C LEU A 7 16.08 11.21 3.39
N LEU A 8 15.51 12.02 4.27
CA LEU A 8 14.80 13.23 3.88
C LEU A 8 15.28 14.48 4.62
N ALA A 9 15.54 15.55 3.88
CA ALA A 9 15.66 16.88 4.47
C ALA A 9 14.28 17.38 4.95
N PRO A 10 14.20 18.11 6.07
CA PRO A 10 12.94 18.59 6.64
C PRO A 10 12.07 19.39 5.67
N ALA A 11 12.68 20.14 4.74
CA ALA A 11 11.96 20.91 3.74
C ALA A 11 11.25 20.01 2.70
N VAL A 12 11.91 18.93 2.26
CA VAL A 12 11.33 17.92 1.36
C VAL A 12 10.21 17.18 2.09
N ALA A 13 10.47 16.71 3.31
CA ALA A 13 9.47 16.06 4.16
C ALA A 13 8.20 16.93 4.34
N ALA A 14 8.36 18.21 4.69
CA ALA A 14 7.25 19.14 4.84
C ALA A 14 6.44 19.32 3.54
N THR A 15 7.13 19.39 2.39
CA THR A 15 6.49 19.48 1.07
C THR A 15 5.65 18.23 0.78
N MET A 16 6.19 17.05 1.05
CA MET A 16 5.49 15.78 0.84
C MET A 16 4.30 15.61 1.79
N TYR A 17 4.44 16.04 3.05
CA TYR A 17 3.31 16.11 3.98
C TYR A 17 2.20 17.04 3.47
N ALA A 18 2.54 18.22 2.96
CA ALA A 18 1.57 19.15 2.40
C ALA A 18 0.82 18.53 1.20
N ALA A 19 1.56 17.91 0.26
CA ALA A 19 0.98 17.26 -0.92
C ALA A 19 0.03 16.11 -0.51
N SER A 20 0.47 15.24 0.39
CA SER A 20 -0.32 14.10 0.88
C SER A 20 -1.55 14.55 1.68
N THR A 21 -1.44 15.61 2.50
CA THR A 21 -2.55 16.16 3.27
C THR A 21 -3.60 16.82 2.37
N VAL A 22 -3.19 17.59 1.35
CA VAL A 22 -4.11 18.17 0.37
C VAL A 22 -4.86 17.08 -0.38
N THR A 23 -4.16 16.04 -0.80
CA THR A 23 -4.77 14.90 -1.50
C THR A 23 -5.73 14.13 -0.58
N ALA A 24 -5.40 13.95 0.69
CA ALA A 24 -6.28 13.34 1.69
C ALA A 24 -7.55 14.17 1.91
N GLY A 25 -7.42 15.48 2.03
CA GLY A 25 -8.55 16.40 2.14
C GLY A 25 -9.47 16.34 0.92
N ALA A 26 -8.91 16.32 -0.29
CA ALA A 26 -9.66 16.13 -1.52
C ALA A 26 -10.38 14.77 -1.55
N SER A 27 -9.72 13.73 -1.08
CA SER A 27 -10.29 12.36 -1.02
C SER A 27 -11.49 12.29 -0.08
N ILE A 28 -11.40 12.91 1.11
CA ILE A 28 -12.51 12.99 2.06
C ILE A 28 -13.72 13.73 1.44
N VAL A 29 -13.49 14.85 0.75
CA VAL A 29 -14.56 15.61 0.10
C VAL A 29 -15.24 14.82 -1.00
N LYS A 30 -14.46 14.13 -1.84
CA LYS A 30 -14.97 13.31 -2.95
C LYS A 30 -15.73 12.10 -2.45
N LEU A 31 -15.16 11.36 -1.48
CA LEU A 31 -15.81 10.20 -0.85
C LEU A 31 -17.18 10.58 -0.25
N ASN A 32 -17.24 11.69 0.47
CA ASN A 32 -18.49 12.20 1.04
C ASN A 32 -19.55 12.56 -0.02
N ARG A 33 -19.12 12.96 -1.23
CA ARG A 33 -20.04 13.23 -2.34
C ARG A 33 -20.58 11.95 -2.97
N GLU A 34 -19.71 10.96 -3.20
CA GLU A 34 -20.10 9.65 -3.74
C GLU A 34 -21.12 8.94 -2.84
N GLU A 35 -20.88 8.90 -1.53
CA GLU A 35 -21.77 8.26 -0.55
C GLU A 35 -23.14 8.95 -0.41
N LYS A 36 -23.26 10.22 -0.76
CA LYS A 36 -24.56 10.91 -0.80
C LYS A 36 -25.44 10.45 -1.95
N LEU A 37 -24.83 9.97 -3.03
CA LEU A 37 -25.53 9.58 -4.25
C LEU A 37 -26.05 8.14 -4.19
N ASP A 38 -25.43 7.28 -3.35
CA ASP A 38 -25.79 5.87 -3.24
C ASP A 38 -25.62 5.36 -1.78
N HIS A 39 -26.75 5.28 -1.06
CA HIS A 39 -26.78 4.81 0.34
C HIS A 39 -26.57 3.29 0.49
N GLU A 40 -26.97 2.48 -0.49
CA GLU A 40 -26.78 1.04 -0.44
C GLU A 40 -25.31 0.68 -0.67
N LEU A 41 -24.68 1.37 -1.60
CA LEU A 41 -23.24 1.26 -1.84
C LEU A 41 -22.45 1.67 -0.58
N ALA A 42 -22.84 2.76 0.09
CA ALA A 42 -22.20 3.23 1.32
C ALA A 42 -22.24 2.19 2.45
N ALA A 43 -23.34 1.45 2.60
CA ALA A 43 -23.49 0.43 3.65
C ALA A 43 -22.57 -0.79 3.39
N LYS A 44 -22.34 -1.17 2.13
CA LYS A 44 -21.43 -2.26 1.74
C LYS A 44 -19.96 -1.81 1.75
N LYS A 45 -19.71 -0.52 1.56
CA LYS A 45 -18.35 0.05 1.46
C LYS A 45 -17.58 -0.08 2.79
N LEU A 46 -18.22 0.11 3.93
CA LEU A 46 -17.58 0.05 5.24
C LEU A 46 -16.93 -1.33 5.55
N PRO A 47 -17.66 -2.47 5.49
CA PRO A 47 -17.04 -3.77 5.75
C PRO A 47 -16.03 -4.15 4.66
N THR A 48 -16.25 -3.75 3.39
CA THR A 48 -15.27 -3.99 2.32
C THR A 48 -13.99 -3.20 2.57
N MET A 49 -14.08 -1.94 2.96
CA MET A 49 -12.92 -1.10 3.26
C MET A 49 -12.10 -1.67 4.43
N ALA A 50 -12.78 -2.07 5.52
CA ALA A 50 -12.12 -2.68 6.68
C ALA A 50 -11.34 -3.96 6.31
N VAL A 51 -11.99 -4.89 5.60
CA VAL A 51 -11.38 -6.17 5.24
C VAL A 51 -10.28 -6.01 4.20
N MET A 52 -10.48 -5.16 3.20
CA MET A 52 -9.47 -4.94 2.16
C MET A 52 -8.24 -4.22 2.70
N SER A 53 -8.41 -3.25 3.62
CA SER A 53 -7.29 -2.58 4.28
C SER A 53 -6.50 -3.54 5.17
N ALA A 54 -7.19 -4.42 5.92
CA ALA A 54 -6.56 -5.47 6.71
C ALA A 54 -5.79 -6.47 5.83
N LEU A 55 -6.37 -6.86 4.69
CA LEU A 55 -5.72 -7.77 3.75
C LEU A 55 -4.45 -7.15 3.13
N VAL A 56 -4.48 -5.85 2.82
CA VAL A 56 -3.30 -5.15 2.29
C VAL A 56 -2.23 -5.01 3.38
N PHE A 57 -2.59 -4.63 4.60
CA PHE A 57 -1.64 -4.61 5.72
C PHE A 57 -0.98 -5.97 5.91
N ALA A 58 -1.78 -7.04 6.00
CA ALA A 58 -1.28 -8.40 6.13
C ALA A 58 -0.36 -8.80 4.95
N GLY A 59 -0.72 -8.41 3.73
CA GLY A 59 0.07 -8.68 2.53
C GLY A 59 1.41 -7.94 2.51
N GLN A 60 1.48 -6.76 3.10
CA GLN A 60 2.73 -5.99 3.25
C GLN A 60 3.68 -6.61 4.28
N MET A 61 3.17 -7.41 5.21
CA MET A 61 3.99 -8.18 6.17
C MET A 61 4.80 -9.31 5.52
N ILE A 62 4.47 -9.70 4.29
CA ILE A 62 5.16 -10.79 3.62
C ILE A 62 6.23 -10.23 2.68
N ASN A 63 7.46 -10.18 3.18
CA ASN A 63 8.61 -10.00 2.33
C ASN A 63 8.93 -11.31 1.61
N TYR A 64 8.98 -11.28 0.30
CA TYR A 64 9.42 -12.43 -0.52
C TYR A 64 10.81 -12.17 -1.10
N THR A 65 11.66 -13.17 -1.06
CA THR A 65 13.00 -13.10 -1.63
C THR A 65 12.95 -12.88 -3.14
N ILE A 66 13.71 -11.92 -3.66
CA ILE A 66 13.91 -11.70 -5.09
C ILE A 66 15.09 -12.57 -5.53
N PRO A 67 14.86 -13.61 -6.33
CA PRO A 67 15.92 -14.58 -6.67
C PRO A 67 17.12 -13.93 -7.36
N GLY A 68 18.32 -14.27 -6.90
CA GLY A 68 19.58 -13.84 -7.50
C GLY A 68 20.00 -12.40 -7.17
N THR A 69 19.35 -11.73 -6.20
CA THR A 69 19.69 -10.36 -5.82
C THR A 69 20.13 -10.19 -4.36
N GLY A 70 19.81 -11.14 -3.48
CA GLY A 70 19.98 -10.96 -2.04
C GLY A 70 19.03 -9.93 -1.43
N SER A 71 18.03 -9.47 -2.18
CA SER A 71 16.99 -8.53 -1.76
C SER A 71 15.67 -9.22 -1.50
N SER A 72 14.77 -8.53 -0.86
CA SER A 72 13.37 -8.90 -0.72
C SER A 72 12.45 -7.78 -1.19
N GLY A 73 11.15 -8.07 -1.25
CA GLY A 73 10.13 -7.09 -1.54
C GLY A 73 8.80 -7.52 -0.96
N HIS A 74 7.94 -6.53 -0.73
CA HIS A 74 6.55 -6.72 -0.33
C HIS A 74 5.61 -5.96 -1.27
N ILE A 75 4.32 -6.28 -1.25
CA ILE A 75 3.32 -5.55 -2.03
C ILE A 75 3.11 -4.15 -1.44
N CYS A 76 2.77 -3.18 -2.28
CA CYS A 76 2.25 -1.88 -1.83
C CYS A 76 0.73 -1.90 -1.58
N GLY A 77 -0.02 -2.58 -2.44
CA GLY A 77 -1.46 -2.77 -2.30
C GLY A 77 -2.35 -1.61 -2.76
N GLY A 78 -1.78 -0.50 -3.19
CA GLY A 78 -2.54 0.66 -3.66
C GLY A 78 -3.46 0.35 -4.84
N MET A 79 -2.97 -0.41 -5.82
CA MET A 79 -3.78 -0.87 -6.97
C MET A 79 -4.90 -1.81 -6.55
N LEU A 80 -4.65 -2.72 -5.60
CA LEU A 80 -5.66 -3.64 -5.08
C LEU A 80 -6.78 -2.88 -4.38
N LEU A 81 -6.44 -1.96 -3.49
CA LEU A 81 -7.44 -1.16 -2.77
C LEU A 81 -8.28 -0.31 -3.71
N THR A 82 -7.65 0.37 -4.66
CA THR A 82 -8.37 1.27 -5.55
C THR A 82 -9.29 0.54 -6.53
N SER A 83 -8.91 -0.66 -6.96
CA SER A 83 -9.73 -1.48 -7.86
C SER A 83 -11.02 -2.00 -7.19
N VAL A 84 -11.06 -2.02 -5.86
CA VAL A 84 -12.21 -2.46 -5.07
C VAL A 84 -12.97 -1.30 -4.44
N LEU A 85 -12.25 -0.32 -3.88
CA LEU A 85 -12.82 0.77 -3.08
C LEU A 85 -13.02 2.07 -3.87
N GLY A 86 -12.38 2.16 -5.03
CA GLY A 86 -12.20 3.41 -5.76
C GLY A 86 -11.01 4.24 -5.26
N PRO A 87 -10.56 5.23 -6.05
CA PRO A 87 -9.31 5.94 -5.77
C PRO A 87 -9.32 6.72 -4.45
N TRP A 88 -10.44 7.33 -4.10
CA TRP A 88 -10.54 8.16 -2.90
C TRP A 88 -10.54 7.34 -1.61
N ALA A 89 -11.35 6.28 -1.54
CA ALA A 89 -11.38 5.40 -0.37
C ALA A 89 -10.12 4.54 -0.28
N GLY A 90 -9.59 4.08 -1.41
CA GLY A 90 -8.31 3.34 -1.47
C GLY A 90 -7.16 4.16 -0.91
N PHE A 91 -7.06 5.45 -1.29
CA PHE A 91 -6.02 6.35 -0.79
C PHE A 91 -6.13 6.58 0.73
N LEU A 92 -7.35 6.82 1.25
CA LEU A 92 -7.57 6.97 2.70
C LEU A 92 -7.25 5.67 3.46
N SER A 93 -7.56 4.52 2.88
CA SER A 93 -7.19 3.21 3.43
C SER A 93 -5.67 3.04 3.50
N MET A 94 -4.94 3.41 2.44
CA MET A 94 -3.48 3.36 2.44
C MET A 94 -2.87 4.30 3.47
N ILE A 95 -3.42 5.49 3.66
CA ILE A 95 -2.97 6.40 4.75
C ILE A 95 -3.10 5.71 6.11
N ALA A 96 -4.22 5.03 6.36
CA ALA A 96 -4.41 4.31 7.62
C ALA A 96 -3.41 3.16 7.79
N VAL A 97 -3.13 2.40 6.72
CA VAL A 97 -2.12 1.34 6.72
C VAL A 97 -0.75 1.92 7.07
N LEU A 98 -0.26 2.88 6.30
CA LEU A 98 1.08 3.47 6.46
C LEU A 98 1.26 4.22 7.79
N ALA A 99 0.22 4.90 8.26
CA ALA A 99 0.26 5.57 9.57
C ALA A 99 0.36 4.57 10.74
N ILE A 100 -0.35 3.44 10.65
CA ILE A 100 -0.28 2.38 11.65
C ILE A 100 1.09 1.69 11.62
N GLN A 101 1.63 1.40 10.43
CA GLN A 101 2.97 0.84 10.27
C GLN A 101 4.04 1.76 10.87
N CYS A 102 4.01 3.03 10.52
CA CYS A 102 4.94 4.02 11.03
C CYS A 102 4.85 4.17 12.56
N LEU A 103 3.65 4.38 13.11
CA LEU A 103 3.47 4.74 14.52
C LEU A 103 3.62 3.56 15.48
N PHE A 104 3.18 2.36 15.10
CA PHE A 104 3.08 1.24 16.02
C PHE A 104 4.08 0.11 15.75
N PHE A 105 4.66 0.11 14.56
CA PHE A 105 5.65 -0.90 14.15
C PHE A 105 7.00 -0.29 13.76
N ALA A 106 7.14 1.03 13.81
CA ALA A 106 8.34 1.76 13.38
C ALA A 106 8.77 1.48 11.92
N ASP A 107 7.83 1.01 11.07
CA ASP A 107 8.09 0.75 9.66
C ASP A 107 7.95 2.03 8.84
N GLY A 108 9.08 2.56 8.41
CA GLY A 108 9.24 3.89 7.82
C GLY A 108 9.24 5.02 8.84
N GLY A 109 9.93 6.12 8.50
CA GLY A 109 10.10 7.26 9.37
C GLY A 109 8.82 8.10 9.55
N LEU A 110 8.64 8.68 10.74
CA LEU A 110 7.50 9.56 11.01
C LEU A 110 7.64 10.89 10.25
N MET A 111 8.83 11.45 10.13
CA MET A 111 9.09 12.63 9.29
C MET A 111 8.91 12.28 7.81
N ALA A 112 9.22 11.06 7.41
CA ALA A 112 9.08 10.55 6.05
C ALA A 112 7.65 10.10 5.70
N LEU A 113 6.72 10.02 6.65
CA LEU A 113 5.37 9.46 6.43
C LEU A 113 4.63 10.16 5.27
N GLY A 114 4.79 11.47 5.11
CA GLY A 114 4.20 12.21 3.98
C GLY A 114 4.70 11.73 2.62
N ALA A 115 6.01 11.46 2.50
CA ALA A 115 6.66 10.89 1.33
C ALA A 115 6.22 9.43 1.11
N ASN A 116 6.21 8.62 2.15
CA ASN A 116 5.75 7.23 2.08
C ASN A 116 4.28 7.12 1.60
N ILE A 117 3.39 8.00 2.07
CA ILE A 117 2.02 8.09 1.56
C ILE A 117 2.00 8.46 0.07
N TRP A 118 2.83 9.40 -0.36
CA TRP A 118 2.91 9.78 -1.75
C TRP A 118 3.43 8.64 -2.62
N ASN A 119 4.56 8.05 -2.25
CA ASN A 119 5.26 7.04 -3.02
C ASN A 119 4.50 5.71 -3.13
N MET A 120 3.83 5.30 -2.06
CA MET A 120 3.14 4.00 -1.98
C MET A 120 1.64 4.09 -2.25
N ALA A 121 0.98 5.22 -1.92
CA ALA A 121 -0.46 5.33 -2.06
C ALA A 121 -0.90 6.18 -3.26
N PHE A 122 -0.29 7.35 -3.49
CA PHE A 122 -0.75 8.26 -4.53
C PHE A 122 -0.67 7.63 -5.92
N TYR A 123 0.46 7.05 -6.28
CA TYR A 123 0.63 6.45 -7.60
C TYR A 123 -0.31 5.28 -7.82
N GLY A 124 -0.43 4.36 -6.85
CA GLY A 124 -1.33 3.21 -6.95
C GLY A 124 -2.80 3.64 -7.05
N CYS A 125 -3.21 4.56 -6.19
CA CYS A 125 -4.62 4.93 -6.08
C CYS A 125 -5.11 5.91 -7.14
N PHE A 126 -4.26 6.79 -7.65
CA PHE A 126 -4.70 7.79 -8.64
C PHE A 126 -4.10 7.53 -10.03
N VAL A 127 -2.78 7.46 -10.16
CA VAL A 127 -2.14 7.24 -11.46
C VAL A 127 -2.53 5.86 -12.01
N GLY A 128 -2.37 4.83 -11.19
CA GLY A 128 -2.74 3.46 -11.54
C GLY A 128 -4.21 3.31 -11.89
N TYR A 129 -5.10 3.92 -11.10
CA TYR A 129 -6.53 3.84 -11.36
C TYR A 129 -6.95 4.62 -12.61
N PHE A 130 -6.68 5.93 -12.66
CA PHE A 130 -7.21 6.78 -13.73
C PHE A 130 -6.53 6.58 -15.07
N LEU A 131 -5.23 6.28 -15.10
CA LEU A 131 -4.47 6.17 -16.34
C LEU A 131 -4.30 4.74 -16.83
N ILE A 132 -4.50 3.71 -15.99
CA ILE A 132 -4.24 2.32 -16.34
C ILE A 132 -5.47 1.44 -16.12
N TYR A 133 -5.91 1.29 -14.88
CA TYR A 133 -6.99 0.35 -14.54
C TYR A 133 -8.29 0.69 -15.27
N ARG A 134 -8.81 1.88 -15.06
CA ARG A 134 -10.08 2.32 -15.64
C ARG A 134 -10.07 2.30 -17.17
N PRO A 135 -9.06 2.85 -17.89
CA PRO A 135 -8.99 2.75 -19.34
C PRO A 135 -8.95 1.31 -19.86
N ILE A 136 -8.20 0.41 -19.22
CA ILE A 136 -8.13 -0.99 -19.62
C ILE A 136 -9.46 -1.70 -19.38
N MET A 137 -10.12 -1.46 -18.24
CA MET A 137 -11.43 -2.07 -17.94
C MET A 137 -12.52 -1.66 -18.95
N HIS A 138 -12.48 -0.41 -19.46
CA HIS A 138 -13.41 0.08 -20.47
C HIS A 138 -12.93 -0.12 -21.92
N SER A 139 -11.78 -0.75 -22.12
CA SER A 139 -11.23 -1.01 -23.46
C SER A 139 -11.91 -2.18 -24.15
N ASN A 140 -11.76 -2.25 -25.47
CA ASN A 140 -12.15 -3.40 -26.29
C ASN A 140 -11.09 -4.52 -26.28
N TRP A 141 -10.10 -4.45 -25.40
CA TRP A 141 -9.08 -5.49 -25.30
C TRP A 141 -9.73 -6.84 -25.02
N PHE A 142 -9.30 -7.84 -25.74
CA PHE A 142 -9.77 -9.23 -25.62
C PHE A 142 -11.25 -9.48 -25.97
N SER A 143 -11.92 -8.54 -26.61
CA SER A 143 -13.36 -8.64 -26.93
C SER A 143 -13.73 -9.92 -27.73
N GLY A 144 -12.82 -10.46 -28.55
CA GLY A 144 -12.99 -11.71 -29.28
C GLY A 144 -12.96 -13.00 -28.43
N LYS A 145 -12.71 -12.92 -27.13
CA LYS A 145 -12.60 -14.09 -26.23
C LYS A 145 -13.92 -14.44 -25.49
N GLY A 146 -14.99 -13.72 -25.75
CA GLY A 146 -16.22 -13.78 -24.97
C GLY A 146 -16.13 -12.94 -23.70
N GLU A 147 -17.25 -12.39 -23.26
CA GLU A 147 -17.32 -11.30 -22.28
C GLU A 147 -16.66 -11.61 -20.93
N ARG A 148 -16.93 -12.81 -20.39
CA ARG A 148 -16.37 -13.26 -19.11
C ARG A 148 -14.84 -13.49 -19.16
N ALA A 149 -14.36 -14.06 -20.26
CA ALA A 149 -12.92 -14.27 -20.44
C ALA A 149 -12.20 -12.94 -20.70
N ALA A 150 -12.79 -12.06 -21.51
CA ALA A 150 -12.28 -10.72 -21.76
C ALA A 150 -12.17 -9.90 -20.45
N GLY A 151 -13.20 -9.94 -19.60
CA GLY A 151 -13.18 -9.28 -18.30
C GLY A 151 -12.02 -9.74 -17.40
N ARG A 152 -11.80 -11.06 -17.29
CA ARG A 152 -10.66 -11.59 -16.53
C ARG A 152 -9.31 -11.12 -17.09
N LEU A 153 -9.16 -11.17 -18.41
CA LEU A 153 -7.91 -10.77 -19.07
C LEU A 153 -7.64 -9.27 -18.92
N ARG A 154 -8.69 -8.41 -18.96
CA ARG A 154 -8.56 -6.98 -18.66
C ARG A 154 -8.11 -6.75 -17.22
N ILE A 155 -8.69 -7.46 -16.25
CA ILE A 155 -8.28 -7.38 -14.83
C ILE A 155 -6.81 -7.78 -14.68
N ILE A 156 -6.37 -8.89 -15.27
CA ILE A 156 -4.99 -9.35 -15.21
C ILE A 156 -4.05 -8.29 -15.83
N ALA A 157 -4.37 -7.81 -17.03
CA ALA A 157 -3.57 -6.80 -17.72
C ALA A 157 -3.50 -5.48 -16.92
N ALA A 158 -4.65 -5.01 -16.42
CA ALA A 158 -4.72 -3.77 -15.63
C ALA A 158 -3.95 -3.88 -14.32
N SER A 159 -4.01 -5.02 -13.65
CA SER A 159 -3.28 -5.27 -12.40
C SER A 159 -1.76 -5.31 -12.64
N VAL A 160 -1.32 -6.12 -13.60
CA VAL A 160 0.12 -6.28 -13.85
C VAL A 160 0.75 -4.99 -14.36
N ILE A 161 0.17 -4.37 -15.40
CA ILE A 161 0.68 -3.10 -15.94
C ILE A 161 0.59 -1.99 -14.87
N GLY A 162 -0.53 -1.93 -14.15
CA GLY A 162 -0.76 -0.94 -13.10
C GLY A 162 0.26 -1.02 -11.98
N CYS A 163 0.46 -2.20 -11.39
CA CYS A 163 1.44 -2.38 -10.30
C CYS A 163 2.87 -2.10 -10.78
N ILE A 164 3.27 -2.59 -11.95
CA ILE A 164 4.61 -2.30 -12.49
C ILE A 164 4.81 -0.79 -12.62
N VAL A 165 3.92 -0.09 -13.32
CA VAL A 165 4.09 1.36 -13.58
C VAL A 165 4.06 2.16 -12.29
N THR A 166 3.14 1.85 -11.37
CA THR A 166 3.00 2.62 -10.13
C THR A 166 4.13 2.40 -9.15
N LEU A 167 4.68 1.17 -9.08
CA LEU A 167 5.88 0.91 -8.28
C LEU A 167 7.13 1.58 -8.88
N GLN A 168 7.26 1.58 -10.22
CA GLN A 168 8.36 2.30 -10.87
C GLN A 168 8.30 3.81 -10.58
N LEU A 169 7.11 4.41 -10.60
CA LEU A 169 6.93 5.82 -10.25
C LEU A 169 7.21 6.09 -8.77
N GLY A 170 6.76 5.21 -7.88
CA GLY A 170 7.06 5.30 -6.44
C GLY A 170 8.57 5.21 -6.17
N ALA A 171 9.25 4.23 -6.74
CA ALA A 171 10.70 4.07 -6.62
C ALA A 171 11.47 5.27 -7.21
N LEU A 172 11.02 5.81 -8.34
CA LEU A 172 11.62 7.01 -8.92
C LEU A 172 11.43 8.24 -8.02
N SER A 173 10.25 8.37 -7.37
CA SER A 173 10.01 9.46 -6.41
C SER A 173 10.93 9.37 -5.21
N VAL A 174 11.16 8.18 -4.66
CA VAL A 174 12.14 7.96 -3.58
C VAL A 174 13.52 8.47 -4.00
N VAL A 175 13.99 8.10 -5.20
CA VAL A 175 15.28 8.56 -5.72
C VAL A 175 15.33 10.09 -5.86
N ILE A 176 14.25 10.70 -6.37
CA ILE A 176 14.15 12.17 -6.53
C ILE A 176 14.14 12.86 -5.16
N GLU A 177 13.32 12.40 -4.23
CA GLU A 177 13.16 12.99 -2.90
C GLU A 177 14.47 12.93 -2.10
N THR A 178 15.16 11.80 -2.14
CA THR A 178 16.49 11.61 -1.52
C THR A 178 17.52 12.52 -2.18
N SER A 179 17.54 12.61 -3.50
CA SER A 179 18.47 13.49 -4.23
C SER A 179 18.21 14.97 -3.94
N LEU A 180 16.95 15.40 -3.87
CA LEU A 180 16.56 16.77 -3.51
C LEU A 180 16.86 17.09 -2.04
N SER A 181 16.94 16.11 -1.20
CA SER A 181 17.32 16.26 0.21
C SER A 181 18.81 16.55 0.40
N GLY A 182 19.61 16.34 -0.63
CA GLY A 182 21.06 16.59 -0.58
C GLY A 182 21.79 15.67 0.38
N ILE A 183 21.22 14.47 0.60
CA ILE A 183 21.85 13.44 1.41
C ILE A 183 23.05 12.94 0.64
N ALA A 184 24.20 13.13 1.24
CA ALA A 184 25.53 12.67 0.87
C ALA A 184 25.63 12.06 -0.55
N ASP A 185 26.60 12.14 -1.18
CA ASP A 185 27.16 11.56 -2.40
C ASP A 185 26.44 10.35 -3.03
N ILE A 186 25.07 10.29 -2.96
CA ILE A 186 24.29 9.27 -3.68
C ILE A 186 24.11 9.73 -5.13
N PRO A 187 24.86 9.20 -6.10
CA PRO A 187 24.72 9.60 -7.49
C PRO A 187 23.33 9.18 -8.01
N PHE A 188 22.52 10.17 -8.41
CA PHE A 188 21.15 9.95 -8.90
C PHE A 188 21.04 8.80 -9.91
N GLY A 189 21.95 8.77 -10.90
CA GLY A 189 21.93 7.75 -11.96
C GLY A 189 22.19 6.34 -11.44
N VAL A 190 23.10 6.18 -10.48
CA VAL A 190 23.43 4.88 -9.88
C VAL A 190 22.26 4.40 -9.01
N PHE A 191 21.74 5.26 -8.15
CA PHE A 191 20.62 4.92 -7.29
C PHE A 191 19.38 4.56 -8.12
N CYS A 192 19.07 5.32 -9.16
CA CYS A 192 17.99 5.00 -10.08
C CYS A 192 18.20 3.64 -10.78
N ALA A 193 19.43 3.36 -11.25
CA ALA A 193 19.76 2.11 -11.95
C ALA A 193 19.65 0.87 -11.05
N ILE A 194 19.77 1.02 -9.73
CA ILE A 194 19.61 -0.07 -8.75
C ILE A 194 18.14 -0.20 -8.33
N MET A 195 17.49 0.91 -7.97
CA MET A 195 16.11 0.94 -7.48
C MET A 195 15.10 0.43 -8.51
N GLN A 196 15.24 0.84 -9.78
CA GLN A 196 14.22 0.53 -10.79
C GLN A 196 14.11 -0.96 -11.12
N PRO A 197 15.19 -1.73 -11.35
CA PRO A 197 15.07 -3.17 -11.63
C PRO A 197 14.46 -3.98 -10.48
N ILE A 198 14.81 -3.66 -9.23
CA ILE A 198 14.25 -4.33 -8.05
C ILE A 198 12.73 -4.07 -7.99
N HIS A 199 12.32 -2.81 -8.12
CA HIS A 199 10.91 -2.44 -8.06
C HIS A 199 10.11 -2.88 -9.29
N LEU A 200 10.76 -3.13 -10.44
CA LEU A 200 10.14 -3.79 -11.58
C LEU A 200 9.71 -5.22 -11.21
N THR A 201 10.59 -5.97 -10.56
CA THR A 201 10.32 -7.33 -10.12
C THR A 201 9.22 -7.37 -9.06
N ILE A 202 9.30 -6.47 -8.07
CA ILE A 202 8.26 -6.32 -7.04
C ILE A 202 6.91 -5.99 -7.68
N GLY A 203 6.87 -5.05 -8.63
CA GLY A 203 5.67 -4.66 -9.35
C GLY A 203 5.02 -5.79 -10.16
N LEU A 204 5.84 -6.65 -10.76
CA LEU A 204 5.35 -7.84 -11.45
C LEU A 204 4.67 -8.82 -10.47
N VAL A 205 5.32 -9.13 -9.35
CA VAL A 205 4.78 -10.05 -8.33
C VAL A 205 3.51 -9.46 -7.71
N GLU A 206 3.52 -8.18 -7.31
CA GLU A 206 2.34 -7.50 -6.80
C GLU A 206 1.19 -7.50 -7.83
N GLY A 207 1.49 -7.27 -9.10
CA GLY A 207 0.51 -7.31 -10.18
C GLY A 207 -0.16 -8.68 -10.33
N LEU A 208 0.60 -9.77 -10.17
CA LEU A 208 0.07 -11.14 -10.20
C LEU A 208 -0.80 -11.44 -8.96
N ILE A 209 -0.36 -11.04 -7.77
CA ILE A 209 -1.14 -11.19 -6.53
C ILE A 209 -2.45 -10.38 -6.62
N THR A 210 -2.36 -9.13 -7.03
CA THR A 210 -3.51 -8.24 -7.25
C THR A 210 -4.48 -8.85 -8.26
N ALA A 211 -3.97 -9.34 -9.40
CA ALA A 211 -4.78 -10.01 -10.41
C ALA A 211 -5.50 -11.26 -9.85
N ALA A 212 -4.82 -12.08 -9.05
CA ALA A 212 -5.43 -13.27 -8.45
C ALA A 212 -6.59 -12.92 -7.51
N VAL A 213 -6.42 -11.92 -6.64
CA VAL A 213 -7.47 -11.44 -5.73
C VAL A 213 -8.64 -10.83 -6.51
N LEU A 214 -8.36 -9.96 -7.47
CA LEU A 214 -9.42 -9.30 -8.26
C LEU A 214 -10.17 -10.28 -9.15
N VAL A 215 -9.51 -11.27 -9.75
CA VAL A 215 -10.15 -12.34 -10.53
C VAL A 215 -11.02 -13.24 -9.64
N PHE A 216 -10.60 -13.52 -8.41
CA PHE A 216 -11.44 -14.21 -7.42
C PHE A 216 -12.71 -13.40 -7.11
N ILE A 217 -12.59 -12.09 -6.84
CA ILE A 217 -13.73 -11.20 -6.60
C ILE A 217 -14.63 -11.15 -7.85
N TYR A 218 -14.04 -10.98 -9.03
CA TYR A 218 -14.74 -10.94 -10.31
C TYR A 218 -15.58 -12.21 -10.55
N ASN A 219 -15.03 -13.38 -10.28
CA ASN A 219 -15.74 -14.64 -10.46
C ASN A 219 -16.84 -14.86 -9.42
N SER A 220 -16.72 -14.27 -8.25
CA SER A 220 -17.62 -14.47 -7.10
C SER A 220 -18.68 -13.37 -7.00
N ARG A 221 -18.29 -12.11 -7.06
CA ARG A 221 -19.13 -10.90 -6.88
C ARG A 221 -18.55 -9.72 -7.66
N PRO A 222 -18.67 -9.71 -8.98
CA PRO A 222 -18.06 -8.69 -9.85
C PRO A 222 -18.49 -7.26 -9.52
N GLU A 223 -19.67 -7.07 -8.94
CA GLU A 223 -20.18 -5.78 -8.51
C GLU A 223 -19.43 -5.14 -7.33
N ILE A 224 -18.49 -5.85 -6.71
CA ILE A 224 -17.58 -5.29 -5.70
C ILE A 224 -16.44 -4.50 -6.39
N LEU A 225 -16.12 -4.84 -7.65
CA LEU A 225 -15.05 -4.18 -8.39
C LEU A 225 -15.50 -2.84 -8.97
N MET A 226 -14.62 -1.86 -8.89
CA MET A 226 -14.82 -0.58 -9.57
C MET A 226 -14.76 -0.74 -11.09
N ASP A 227 -15.51 0.09 -11.79
CA ASP A 227 -15.57 0.14 -13.25
C ASP A 227 -15.94 -1.20 -13.93
N TYR A 228 -16.62 -2.08 -13.19
CA TYR A 228 -17.19 -3.29 -13.75
C TYR A 228 -18.68 -3.09 -14.04
N THR A 229 -19.07 -3.32 -15.29
CA THR A 229 -20.48 -3.40 -15.69
C THR A 229 -20.87 -4.87 -15.78
N PRO A 230 -21.82 -5.36 -14.97
CA PRO A 230 -22.27 -6.74 -15.06
C PRO A 230 -22.85 -7.07 -16.44
N ALA A 231 -22.42 -8.19 -17.05
CA ALA A 231 -23.11 -8.75 -18.19
C ALA A 231 -24.51 -9.21 -17.78
N GLU A 232 -25.51 -8.95 -18.61
CA GLU A 232 -26.87 -9.46 -18.41
C GLU A 232 -26.85 -10.99 -18.34
N GLY A 233 -27.41 -11.57 -17.25
CA GLY A 233 -27.55 -13.03 -17.10
C GLY A 233 -26.54 -13.74 -16.18
N SER A 234 -25.69 -13.05 -15.45
CA SER A 234 -24.78 -13.67 -14.46
C SER A 234 -25.57 -14.11 -13.20
N THR A 235 -25.99 -15.38 -13.14
CA THR A 235 -26.91 -15.91 -12.12
C THR A 235 -26.26 -16.68 -10.96
N ASP A 236 -24.99 -17.01 -11.02
CA ASP A 236 -24.34 -17.80 -9.96
C ASP A 236 -23.41 -16.91 -9.10
N LYS A 237 -24.02 -16.28 -8.09
CA LYS A 237 -23.31 -15.32 -7.24
C LYS A 237 -23.22 -15.84 -5.80
N ARG A 238 -22.02 -16.03 -5.30
CA ARG A 238 -21.80 -16.25 -3.86
C ARG A 238 -22.39 -15.08 -3.08
N SER A 239 -22.80 -15.32 -1.83
CA SER A 239 -23.26 -14.24 -0.96
C SER A 239 -22.14 -13.19 -0.78
N TYR A 240 -22.47 -11.89 -0.77
CA TYR A 240 -21.53 -10.83 -0.42
C TYR A 240 -20.79 -11.12 0.89
N LYS A 241 -21.54 -11.59 1.94
CA LYS A 241 -20.97 -11.97 3.23
C LYS A 241 -19.92 -13.08 3.10
N THR A 242 -20.14 -14.04 2.21
CA THR A 242 -19.19 -15.14 1.96
C THR A 242 -17.90 -14.62 1.34
N VAL A 243 -17.97 -13.71 0.37
CA VAL A 243 -16.75 -13.13 -0.27
C VAL A 243 -15.95 -12.34 0.74
N ILE A 244 -16.61 -11.46 1.52
CA ILE A 244 -15.95 -10.68 2.58
C ILE A 244 -15.33 -11.60 3.65
N ALA A 245 -16.04 -12.67 4.05
CA ALA A 245 -15.51 -13.63 5.02
C ALA A 245 -14.26 -14.36 4.47
N VAL A 246 -14.27 -14.77 3.21
CA VAL A 246 -13.09 -15.40 2.57
C VAL A 246 -11.90 -14.44 2.54
N LEU A 247 -12.11 -13.16 2.18
CA LEU A 247 -11.05 -12.15 2.18
C LEU A 247 -10.54 -11.86 3.61
N ALA A 248 -11.44 -11.84 4.60
CA ALA A 248 -11.06 -11.68 6.02
C ALA A 248 -10.25 -12.88 6.52
N ILE A 249 -10.66 -14.11 6.20
CA ILE A 249 -9.88 -15.31 6.52
C ILE A 249 -8.52 -15.27 5.81
N ALA A 250 -8.47 -14.85 4.55
CA ALA A 250 -7.21 -14.67 3.84
C ALA A 250 -6.29 -13.67 4.55
N ALA A 251 -6.82 -12.52 5.02
CA ALA A 251 -6.04 -11.55 5.79
C ALA A 251 -5.46 -12.15 7.08
N VAL A 252 -6.27 -12.92 7.82
CA VAL A 252 -5.81 -13.62 9.04
C VAL A 252 -4.74 -14.67 8.74
N LEU A 253 -4.90 -15.46 7.68
CA LEU A 253 -3.92 -16.48 7.30
C LEU A 253 -2.62 -15.83 6.79
N VAL A 254 -2.72 -14.77 6.00
CA VAL A 254 -1.57 -14.02 5.47
C VAL A 254 -0.80 -13.36 6.62
N GLY A 255 -1.46 -12.59 7.48
CA GLY A 255 -0.81 -11.90 8.59
C GLY A 255 -0.39 -12.80 9.75
N GLY A 256 -1.14 -13.88 10.01
CA GLY A 256 -0.87 -14.76 11.16
C GLY A 256 0.00 -15.99 10.85
N VAL A 257 -0.05 -16.51 9.63
CA VAL A 257 0.66 -17.75 9.29
C VAL A 257 1.73 -17.53 8.22
N PHE A 258 1.35 -16.91 7.08
CA PHE A 258 2.31 -16.76 5.98
C PHE A 258 3.39 -15.71 6.29
N SER A 259 3.13 -14.74 7.15
CA SER A 259 4.12 -13.81 7.64
C SER A 259 5.30 -14.48 8.37
N LEU A 260 5.11 -15.68 8.93
CA LEU A 260 6.20 -16.49 9.53
C LEU A 260 7.24 -16.96 8.51
N PHE A 261 6.92 -16.92 7.24
CA PHE A 261 7.80 -17.31 6.12
C PHE A 261 8.33 -16.09 5.35
N ALA A 262 8.17 -14.88 5.92
CA ALA A 262 8.72 -13.67 5.32
C ALA A 262 10.25 -13.77 5.25
N SER A 263 10.82 -13.23 4.17
CA SER A 263 12.25 -13.15 3.97
C SER A 263 12.89 -12.20 4.97
N SER A 264 14.03 -12.56 5.52
CA SER A 264 14.89 -11.69 6.33
C SER A 264 15.85 -10.83 5.50
N ASN A 265 15.87 -10.99 4.18
CA ASN A 265 16.69 -10.14 3.33
C ASN A 265 16.21 -8.68 3.39
N PRO A 266 17.11 -7.71 3.25
CA PRO A 266 16.75 -6.29 3.18
C PRO A 266 15.73 -6.03 2.07
N ASP A 267 14.84 -5.05 2.28
CA ASP A 267 13.87 -4.66 1.26
C ASP A 267 14.55 -3.98 0.05
N GLY A 268 13.79 -3.72 -1.00
CA GLY A 268 14.33 -3.16 -2.23
C GLY A 268 14.99 -1.79 -2.07
N LEU A 269 14.56 -0.96 -1.10
CA LEU A 269 15.18 0.33 -0.80
C LEU A 269 16.46 0.13 0.03
N GLU A 270 16.38 -0.58 1.13
CA GLU A 270 17.47 -0.89 2.03
C GLU A 270 18.60 -1.61 1.26
N TRP A 271 18.26 -2.63 0.47
CA TRP A 271 19.22 -3.31 -0.40
C TRP A 271 19.87 -2.38 -1.43
N SER A 272 19.12 -1.42 -1.94
CA SER A 272 19.66 -0.45 -2.91
C SER A 272 20.67 0.51 -2.27
N LEU A 273 20.55 0.75 -0.97
CA LEU A 273 21.46 1.61 -0.20
C LEU A 273 22.68 0.83 0.31
N PHE A 274 22.46 -0.30 0.97
CA PHE A 274 23.48 -1.00 1.75
C PHE A 274 23.92 -2.34 1.15
N GLY A 275 23.19 -2.89 0.19
CA GLY A 275 23.44 -4.24 -0.34
C GLY A 275 22.98 -5.34 0.60
N ASN A 276 23.64 -6.49 0.55
CA ASN A 276 23.49 -7.61 1.46
C ASN A 276 24.78 -8.46 1.42
N GLU A 277 25.71 -8.16 2.31
CA GLU A 277 27.01 -8.82 2.35
C GLU A 277 26.92 -10.31 2.72
N GLU A 278 25.96 -10.70 3.56
CA GLU A 278 25.72 -12.10 3.92
C GLU A 278 25.32 -12.95 2.70
N ALA A 279 24.57 -12.34 1.77
CA ALA A 279 24.17 -12.95 0.52
C ALA A 279 25.22 -12.74 -0.61
N GLY A 280 26.34 -12.07 -0.34
CA GLY A 280 27.43 -11.82 -1.28
C GLY A 280 27.21 -10.61 -2.19
N TYR A 281 26.35 -9.68 -1.82
CA TYR A 281 26.04 -8.45 -2.55
C TYR A 281 26.53 -7.22 -1.79
N SER A 282 27.67 -6.66 -2.18
CA SER A 282 28.21 -5.45 -1.58
C SER A 282 27.35 -4.22 -1.91
N ALA A 283 27.36 -3.23 -1.01
CA ALA A 283 26.70 -1.96 -1.21
C ALA A 283 27.22 -1.24 -2.48
N ASN A 284 26.34 -1.00 -3.44
CA ASN A 284 26.71 -0.32 -4.68
C ASN A 284 26.92 1.19 -4.51
N LEU A 285 26.35 1.77 -3.45
CA LEU A 285 26.45 3.20 -3.14
C LEU A 285 27.55 3.51 -2.13
N GLY A 286 28.19 2.49 -1.55
CA GLY A 286 29.26 2.65 -0.56
C GLY A 286 28.82 3.38 0.71
N LEU A 287 27.53 3.30 1.06
CA LEU A 287 26.98 3.90 2.26
C LEU A 287 27.19 2.97 3.45
N ASP A 288 27.48 3.57 4.58
CA ASP A 288 27.54 2.89 5.88
C ASP A 288 26.17 3.02 6.56
N GLU A 289 25.62 1.92 7.06
CA GLU A 289 24.32 1.88 7.71
C GLU A 289 24.28 2.71 9.00
N GLU A 290 25.44 2.86 9.67
CA GLU A 290 25.57 3.67 10.90
C GLU A 290 25.67 5.18 10.63
N ASP A 291 26.20 5.59 9.46
CA ASP A 291 26.57 6.98 9.16
C ASP A 291 25.82 7.60 7.96
N TYR A 292 24.86 6.86 7.34
CA TYR A 292 24.13 7.41 6.22
C TYR A 292 23.05 8.41 6.64
N GLY A 293 22.75 9.36 5.77
CA GLY A 293 21.55 10.15 5.83
C GLY A 293 21.69 11.54 6.43
N TYR A 294 20.56 12.21 6.60
CA TYR A 294 20.45 13.59 7.01
C TYR A 294 20.10 13.68 8.51
N ALA A 295 21.11 14.02 9.32
CA ALA A 295 20.88 14.28 10.74
C ALA A 295 20.18 15.63 10.92
N SER A 296 18.97 15.63 11.50
CA SER A 296 18.22 16.84 11.80
C SER A 296 17.49 16.75 13.14
N ASP A 297 17.32 17.90 13.81
CA ASP A 297 16.50 17.98 15.03
C ASP A 297 15.05 17.52 14.80
N ALA A 298 14.55 17.64 13.57
CA ALA A 298 13.20 17.20 13.21
C ALA A 298 13.14 15.67 13.15
N ALA A 299 14.10 15.01 12.52
CA ALA A 299 14.21 13.56 12.47
C ALA A 299 14.35 12.98 13.89
N ALA A 300 15.27 13.51 14.71
CA ALA A 300 15.45 13.06 16.09
C ALA A 300 14.18 13.20 16.96
N LYS A 301 13.39 14.26 16.77
CA LYS A 301 12.11 14.43 17.46
C LYS A 301 11.04 13.45 16.96
N ALA A 302 11.01 13.18 15.66
CA ALA A 302 10.11 12.22 15.05
C ALA A 302 10.40 10.80 15.56
N GLU A 303 11.65 10.40 15.57
CA GLU A 303 12.15 9.14 16.11
C GLU A 303 11.80 8.98 17.60
N ALA A 304 12.05 10.00 18.44
CA ALA A 304 11.68 9.99 19.86
C ALA A 304 10.17 9.86 20.12
N VAL A 305 9.30 10.27 19.18
CA VAL A 305 7.87 10.01 19.23
C VAL A 305 7.58 8.56 18.83
N GLN A 306 8.22 8.10 17.77
CA GLN A 306 8.03 6.76 17.22
C GLN A 306 8.47 5.67 18.20
N GLU A 307 9.61 5.84 18.88
CA GLU A 307 10.07 4.95 19.96
C GLU A 307 9.05 4.80 21.10
N LYS A 308 8.30 5.87 21.42
CA LYS A 308 7.28 5.83 22.49
C LYS A 308 5.97 5.19 22.04
N THR A 309 5.66 5.23 20.76
CA THR A 309 4.40 4.74 20.24
C THR A 309 4.50 3.31 19.68
N SER A 310 5.66 2.93 19.14
CA SER A 310 5.90 1.61 18.60
C SER A 310 6.01 0.58 19.73
N PHE A 311 5.05 -0.33 19.79
CA PHE A 311 5.03 -1.41 20.79
C PHE A 311 5.49 -2.76 20.22
N LEU A 312 5.60 -2.87 18.90
CA LEU A 312 6.17 -4.01 18.17
C LEU A 312 7.06 -3.48 17.03
N PRO A 313 8.19 -2.82 17.37
CA PRO A 313 9.09 -2.25 16.37
C PRO A 313 9.60 -3.35 15.44
N ASP A 314 9.72 -3.05 14.16
CA ASP A 314 10.13 -3.97 13.10
C ASP A 314 9.34 -5.29 13.10
N TYR A 315 8.08 -5.20 13.55
CA TYR A 315 7.15 -6.34 13.66
C TYR A 315 7.62 -7.45 14.60
N ALA A 316 8.53 -7.14 15.52
CA ALA A 316 9.11 -8.07 16.47
C ALA A 316 8.72 -7.74 17.91
N PHE A 317 8.93 -8.68 18.83
CA PHE A 317 8.82 -8.40 20.26
C PHE A 317 10.06 -7.63 20.73
N SER A 318 9.87 -6.52 21.44
CA SER A 318 10.96 -5.69 21.96
C SER A 318 11.94 -6.45 22.89
N ASN A 319 11.49 -7.53 23.52
CA ASN A 319 12.28 -8.34 24.45
C ASN A 319 12.88 -9.59 23.79
N ASP A 320 12.47 -9.96 22.58
CA ASP A 320 12.84 -11.19 21.89
C ASP A 320 12.62 -10.99 20.38
N ALA A 321 13.49 -10.23 19.76
CA ALA A 321 13.36 -9.85 18.35
C ALA A 321 13.50 -11.04 17.38
N GLU A 322 14.20 -12.10 17.79
CA GLU A 322 14.39 -13.30 16.96
C GLU A 322 13.16 -14.24 16.99
N ASN A 323 12.18 -13.98 17.86
CA ASN A 323 11.00 -14.84 17.98
C ASN A 323 10.02 -14.63 16.83
N PRO A 324 9.83 -15.61 15.94
CA PRO A 324 8.97 -15.47 14.78
C PRO A 324 7.49 -15.21 15.14
N ALA A 325 7.08 -15.51 16.37
CA ALA A 325 5.73 -15.18 16.83
C ALA A 325 5.47 -13.66 16.87
N GLY A 326 6.51 -12.84 17.00
CA GLY A 326 6.40 -11.38 16.92
C GLY A 326 5.78 -10.92 15.62
N THR A 327 6.28 -11.42 14.49
CA THR A 327 5.76 -11.11 13.16
C THR A 327 4.29 -11.54 12.99
N SER A 328 3.94 -12.74 13.46
CA SER A 328 2.56 -13.25 13.41
C SER A 328 1.60 -12.40 14.25
N VAL A 329 2.00 -12.05 15.48
CA VAL A 329 1.20 -11.19 16.37
C VAL A 329 1.06 -9.80 15.75
N SER A 330 2.12 -9.23 15.23
CA SER A 330 2.11 -7.93 14.52
C SER A 330 1.16 -7.94 13.31
N GLY A 331 1.19 -9.00 12.52
CA GLY A 331 0.30 -9.18 11.38
C GLY A 331 -1.18 -9.22 11.76
N LEU A 332 -1.54 -9.94 12.82
CA LEU A 332 -2.91 -10.03 13.32
C LEU A 332 -3.37 -8.72 13.98
N VAL A 333 -2.56 -8.18 14.89
CA VAL A 333 -2.89 -6.94 15.62
C VAL A 333 -2.95 -5.76 14.67
N GLY A 334 -1.97 -5.59 13.79
CA GLY A 334 -1.94 -4.51 12.81
C GLY A 334 -3.10 -4.58 11.82
N SER A 335 -3.44 -5.78 11.32
CA SER A 335 -4.62 -5.99 10.47
C SER A 335 -5.91 -5.57 11.18
N ALA A 336 -6.07 -5.92 12.46
CA ALA A 336 -7.23 -5.52 13.26
C ALA A 336 -7.27 -3.99 13.50
N MET A 337 -6.11 -3.37 13.77
CA MET A 337 -6.00 -1.92 13.95
C MET A 337 -6.35 -1.15 12.68
N VAL A 338 -5.84 -1.61 11.53
CA VAL A 338 -6.14 -0.99 10.22
C VAL A 338 -7.61 -1.15 9.87
N ALA A 339 -8.21 -2.33 10.12
CA ALA A 339 -9.65 -2.54 9.95
C ALA A 339 -10.47 -1.56 10.82
N ALA A 340 -10.10 -1.39 12.08
CA ALA A 340 -10.75 -0.46 12.99
C ALA A 340 -10.58 1.00 12.53
N ALA A 341 -9.40 1.39 12.08
CA ALA A 341 -9.13 2.72 11.54
C ALA A 341 -9.97 3.00 10.28
N ALA A 342 -10.09 2.04 9.37
CA ALA A 342 -10.93 2.14 8.18
C ALA A 342 -12.42 2.34 8.55
N VAL A 343 -12.91 1.60 9.56
CA VAL A 343 -14.27 1.79 10.11
C VAL A 343 -14.44 3.19 10.68
N LEU A 344 -13.48 3.67 11.47
CA LEU A 344 -13.51 5.01 12.06
C LEU A 344 -13.54 6.12 11.00
N ILE A 345 -12.76 6.01 9.93
CA ILE A 345 -12.77 6.96 8.80
C ILE A 345 -14.18 7.05 8.21
N CYS A 346 -14.83 5.90 7.96
CA CYS A 346 -16.20 5.88 7.45
C CYS A 346 -17.23 6.48 8.44
N LEU A 347 -17.11 6.17 9.74
CA LEU A 347 -18.03 6.67 10.76
C LEU A 347 -17.90 8.19 10.96
N ILE A 348 -16.67 8.71 10.98
CA ILE A 348 -16.39 10.14 11.08
C ILE A 348 -16.97 10.88 9.87
N GLY A 349 -16.75 10.37 8.65
CA GLY A 349 -17.37 10.90 7.44
C GLY A 349 -18.90 10.95 7.53
N GLY A 350 -19.51 9.88 8.03
CA GLY A 350 -20.94 9.79 8.27
C GLY A 350 -21.46 10.80 9.32
N TYR A 351 -20.72 10.99 10.42
CA TYR A 351 -21.08 11.91 11.49
C TYR A 351 -21.10 13.38 11.00
N PHE A 352 -20.04 13.84 10.36
CA PHE A 352 -19.98 15.20 9.81
C PHE A 352 -21.09 15.46 8.78
N ARG A 353 -21.47 14.45 8.00
CA ARG A 353 -22.57 14.50 7.04
C ARG A 353 -23.91 14.76 7.75
N LYS A 354 -24.21 14.04 8.84
CA LYS A 354 -25.47 14.15 9.59
C LYS A 354 -25.65 15.52 10.23
N HIS A 355 -24.56 16.11 10.71
CA HIS A 355 -24.57 17.45 11.32
C HIS A 355 -24.68 18.59 10.30
N LYS A 356 -24.13 18.44 9.09
CA LYS A 356 -24.24 19.47 8.04
C LYS A 356 -25.66 19.54 7.49
N ASN A 357 -26.36 18.44 7.35
CA ASN A 357 -27.74 18.40 6.86
C ASN A 357 -28.73 18.98 7.90
N LYS A 358 -28.43 18.93 9.23
CA LYS A 358 -29.25 19.55 10.26
C LYS A 358 -29.11 21.08 10.33
N LYS A 359 -28.05 21.67 9.74
CA LYS A 359 -27.85 23.14 9.71
C LYS A 359 -28.42 23.78 8.44
N THR A 360 -28.84 22.98 7.46
CA THR A 360 -29.40 23.45 6.19
C THR A 360 -30.90 23.12 6.04
N ALA A 361 -31.50 22.45 7.01
CA ALA A 361 -32.94 22.26 7.20
C ALA A 361 -33.44 23.16 8.32
#